data_369eaf6ae03489c1add7f5f0a0d3c012
#
_entry.id   369eaf6ae03489c1add7f5f0a0d3c012
#
_cell.length_a   1.000
_cell.length_b   1.000
_cell.length_c   1.000
_cell.angle_alpha   90.00
_cell.angle_beta   90.00
_cell.angle_gamma   90.00
#
_symmetry.space_group_name_H-M   'P 1'
#
loop_
_entity.id
_entity.type
_entity.pdbx_description
1 polymer ?
#
loop_
_entity_poly.entity_id
_entity_poly.type
_entity_poly.pdbx_seq_one_letter_code
_entity_poly.pdbx_strand_id
1 'polypeptide(L)'
;NLAPQPSNIFLQNGYNHRSIREKEFALQKIVQLHHENGYDCYSPEIVSLFIRDAENRYQQKEIGKIRFMFLTKTADYLTEYHEKGSITLYARRVPSALSPYYEDLLTDIKAYGEWNDKTKCSIRQVANPYFKWLLANGIGSFAQVDDSIIRKYLMDCSRRMTLNSIDTIKRSLKKLHLYLYEIGITGNSFADTLSFVTPTEH
;
A
#
# COMPACT_ATOMS: atom_id res chain seq x y z
N ASN A 1 10.67 -33.14 5.91
CA ASN A 1 9.85 -32.10 6.57
C ASN A 1 9.97 -30.79 5.78
N LEU A 2 9.12 -30.61 4.77
CA LEU A 2 8.99 -29.36 4.02
C LEU A 2 8.15 -28.39 4.84
N ALA A 3 8.88 -27.55 5.56
CA ALA A 3 8.46 -26.29 6.20
C ALA A 3 7.66 -26.33 7.51
N PRO A 4 8.10 -25.57 8.53
CA PRO A 4 7.19 -24.98 9.51
C PRO A 4 6.25 -24.04 8.77
N GLN A 5 5.01 -23.96 9.18
CA GLN A 5 3.97 -23.21 8.46
C GLN A 5 4.41 -21.76 8.20
N PRO A 6 4.70 -21.36 6.94
CA PRO A 6 5.18 -20.01 6.61
C PRO A 6 4.18 -18.93 6.99
N SER A 7 2.91 -19.30 7.11
CA SER A 7 1.78 -18.45 7.48
C SER A 7 2.01 -17.66 8.77
N ASN A 8 2.60 -18.28 9.78
CA ASN A 8 2.83 -17.63 11.08
C ASN A 8 3.89 -16.53 10.97
N ILE A 9 4.94 -16.74 10.15
CA ILE A 9 5.99 -15.74 9.94
C ILE A 9 5.42 -14.50 9.25
N PHE A 10 4.56 -14.69 8.23
CA PHE A 10 3.92 -13.58 7.53
C PHE A 10 2.91 -12.83 8.40
N LEU A 11 2.12 -13.54 9.22
CA LEU A 11 1.17 -12.93 10.16
C LEU A 11 1.88 -12.05 11.19
N GLN A 12 2.93 -12.57 11.82
CA GLN A 12 3.74 -11.83 12.80
C GLN A 12 4.38 -10.57 12.21
N ASN A 13 4.63 -10.53 10.90
CA ASN A 13 5.16 -9.38 10.18
C ASN A 13 4.07 -8.50 9.53
N GLY A 14 2.81 -8.62 9.94
CA GLY A 14 1.72 -7.72 9.56
C GLY A 14 1.20 -7.90 8.13
N TYR A 15 1.43 -9.05 7.49
CA TYR A 15 0.81 -9.38 6.21
C TYR A 15 -0.69 -9.66 6.39
N ASN A 16 -1.53 -9.15 5.49
CA ASN A 16 -2.95 -9.44 5.51
C ASN A 16 -3.25 -10.87 5.04
N HIS A 17 -4.37 -11.45 5.50
CA HIS A 17 -4.76 -12.82 5.19
C HIS A 17 -4.83 -13.14 3.69
N ARG A 18 -5.25 -12.17 2.85
CA ARG A 18 -5.29 -12.35 1.40
C ARG A 18 -3.89 -12.56 0.83
N SER A 19 -2.94 -11.70 1.22
CA SER A 19 -1.54 -11.81 0.77
C SER A 19 -0.87 -13.10 1.24
N ILE A 20 -1.20 -13.57 2.45
CA ILE A 20 -0.71 -14.83 2.99
C ILE A 20 -1.24 -16.00 2.16
N ARG A 21 -2.56 -16.07 1.93
CA ARG A 21 -3.19 -17.12 1.12
C ARG A 21 -2.63 -17.19 -0.30
N GLU A 22 -2.36 -16.05 -0.92
CA GLU A 22 -1.74 -16.01 -2.25
C GLU A 22 -0.31 -16.57 -2.25
N LYS A 23 0.46 -16.32 -1.18
CA LYS A 23 1.81 -16.90 -1.00
C LYS A 23 1.75 -18.41 -0.74
N GLU A 24 0.85 -18.85 0.11
CA GLU A 24 0.61 -20.27 0.38
C GLU A 24 0.29 -21.02 -0.92
N PHE A 25 -0.59 -20.46 -1.75
CA PHE A 25 -0.93 -21.05 -3.04
C PHE A 25 0.29 -21.15 -3.99
N ALA A 26 1.16 -20.12 -4.02
CA ALA A 26 2.37 -20.16 -4.82
C ALA A 26 3.37 -21.19 -4.28
N LEU A 27 3.54 -21.28 -2.95
CA LEU A 27 4.37 -22.29 -2.31
C LEU A 27 3.86 -23.72 -2.57
N GLN A 28 2.55 -23.94 -2.47
CA GLN A 28 1.94 -25.23 -2.79
C GLN A 28 2.22 -25.65 -4.24
N LYS A 29 2.19 -24.73 -5.20
CA LYS A 29 2.58 -25.03 -6.59
C LYS A 29 4.04 -25.42 -6.72
N ILE A 30 4.95 -24.76 -5.98
CA ILE A 30 6.37 -25.16 -5.99
C ILE A 30 6.52 -26.56 -5.40
N VAL A 31 5.84 -26.87 -4.30
CA VAL A 31 5.85 -28.21 -3.70
C VAL A 31 5.32 -29.27 -4.68
N GLN A 32 4.21 -28.98 -5.35
CA GLN A 32 3.65 -29.87 -6.36
C GLN A 32 4.66 -30.14 -7.49
N LEU A 33 5.35 -29.11 -8.00
CA LEU A 33 6.39 -29.27 -9.01
C LEU A 33 7.55 -30.14 -8.53
N HIS A 34 7.95 -30.05 -7.25
CA HIS A 34 8.96 -30.95 -6.67
C HIS A 34 8.50 -32.40 -6.77
N HIS A 35 7.28 -32.71 -6.31
CA HIS A 35 6.74 -34.09 -6.37
C HIS A 35 6.59 -34.61 -7.79
N GLU A 36 6.09 -33.77 -8.72
CA GLU A 36 5.93 -34.13 -10.15
C GLU A 36 7.27 -34.47 -10.82
N ASN A 37 8.37 -33.89 -10.33
CA ASN A 37 9.73 -34.15 -10.82
C ASN A 37 10.53 -35.14 -9.98
N GLY A 38 9.88 -35.83 -9.02
CA GLY A 38 10.50 -36.87 -8.20
C GLY A 38 11.39 -36.38 -7.08
N TYR A 39 11.25 -35.12 -6.65
CA TYR A 39 12.00 -34.55 -5.54
C TYR A 39 11.17 -34.54 -4.26
N ASP A 40 11.63 -35.24 -3.23
CA ASP A 40 11.02 -35.21 -1.89
C ASP A 40 11.57 -34.09 -0.98
N CYS A 41 12.61 -33.41 -1.43
CA CYS A 41 13.29 -32.33 -0.74
C CYS A 41 13.35 -31.07 -1.62
N TYR A 42 13.74 -29.96 -1.00
CA TYR A 42 14.01 -28.73 -1.73
C TYR A 42 15.08 -28.94 -2.82
N SER A 43 14.81 -28.45 -4.02
CA SER A 43 15.72 -28.42 -5.16
C SER A 43 15.72 -27.03 -5.80
N PRO A 44 16.90 -26.38 -5.90
CA PRO A 44 17.03 -25.08 -6.58
C PRO A 44 16.59 -25.13 -8.05
N GLU A 45 16.80 -26.28 -8.71
CA GLU A 45 16.44 -26.52 -10.11
C GLU A 45 14.91 -26.38 -10.29
N ILE A 46 14.12 -26.95 -9.38
CA ILE A 46 12.66 -26.89 -9.43
C ILE A 46 12.16 -25.46 -9.16
N VAL A 47 12.79 -24.76 -8.22
CA VAL A 47 12.47 -23.34 -7.97
C VAL A 47 12.79 -22.50 -9.22
N SER A 48 13.89 -22.77 -9.88
CA SER A 48 14.28 -22.11 -11.15
C SER A 48 13.31 -22.42 -12.29
N LEU A 49 12.78 -23.65 -12.36
CA LEU A 49 11.72 -24.02 -13.31
C LEU A 49 10.44 -23.22 -13.06
N PHE A 50 10.03 -23.08 -11.79
CA PHE A 50 8.85 -22.29 -11.42
C PHE A 50 9.00 -20.81 -11.81
N ILE A 51 10.19 -20.21 -11.56
CA ILE A 51 10.47 -18.81 -11.93
C ILE A 51 10.42 -18.65 -13.45
N ARG A 52 11.02 -19.58 -14.20
CA ARG A 52 11.03 -19.58 -15.66
C ARG A 52 9.62 -19.71 -16.25
N ASP A 53 8.78 -20.57 -15.69
CA ASP A 53 7.37 -20.66 -16.10
C ASP A 53 6.64 -19.31 -15.87
N ALA A 54 6.83 -18.71 -14.70
CA ALA A 54 6.24 -17.41 -14.40
C ALA A 54 6.73 -16.30 -15.35
N GLU A 55 8.01 -16.33 -15.75
CA GLU A 55 8.60 -15.40 -16.71
C GLU A 55 8.00 -15.60 -18.12
N ASN A 56 7.91 -16.84 -18.59
CA ASN A 56 7.30 -17.17 -19.88
C ASN A 56 5.86 -16.65 -19.94
N ARG A 57 5.06 -16.90 -18.92
CA ARG A 57 3.67 -16.42 -18.82
C ARG A 57 3.58 -14.90 -18.77
N TYR A 58 4.55 -14.24 -18.17
CA TYR A 58 4.63 -12.78 -18.20
C TYR A 58 4.96 -12.26 -19.61
N GLN A 59 5.92 -12.86 -20.30
CA GLN A 59 6.27 -12.51 -21.69
C GLN A 59 5.10 -12.73 -22.65
N GLN A 60 4.33 -13.81 -22.43
CA GLN A 60 3.12 -14.12 -23.21
C GLN A 60 1.90 -13.26 -22.80
N LYS A 61 2.07 -12.33 -21.84
CA LYS A 61 1.01 -11.46 -21.30
C LYS A 61 -0.16 -12.21 -20.63
N GLU A 62 0.03 -13.46 -20.25
CA GLU A 62 -0.94 -14.24 -19.47
C GLU A 62 -1.07 -13.74 -18.03
N ILE A 63 0.03 -13.23 -17.49
CA ILE A 63 0.06 -12.60 -16.17
C ILE A 63 0.65 -11.19 -16.25
N GLY A 64 0.15 -10.30 -15.42
CA GLY A 64 0.68 -8.93 -15.31
C GLY A 64 1.96 -8.85 -14.47
N LYS A 65 2.71 -7.75 -14.63
CA LYS A 65 3.97 -7.47 -13.91
C LYS A 65 3.86 -7.70 -12.39
N ILE A 66 2.77 -7.25 -11.77
CA ILE A 66 2.58 -7.39 -10.31
C ILE A 66 2.51 -8.87 -9.93
N ARG A 67 1.80 -9.70 -10.71
CA ARG A 67 1.69 -11.13 -10.45
C ARG A 67 3.03 -11.84 -10.64
N PHE A 68 3.76 -11.50 -11.70
CA PHE A 68 5.11 -12.02 -11.96
C PHE A 68 6.04 -11.71 -10.77
N MET A 69 6.15 -10.44 -10.37
CA MET A 69 6.98 -10.03 -9.23
C MET A 69 6.57 -10.71 -7.91
N PHE A 70 5.28 -10.99 -7.74
CA PHE A 70 4.79 -11.70 -6.57
C PHE A 70 5.24 -13.17 -6.54
N LEU A 71 5.17 -13.86 -7.68
CA LEU A 71 5.56 -15.27 -7.79
C LEU A 71 7.07 -15.42 -7.57
N THR A 72 7.89 -14.62 -8.25
CA THR A 72 9.35 -14.63 -8.10
C THR A 72 9.76 -14.33 -6.65
N LYS A 73 9.17 -13.30 -6.03
CA LYS A 73 9.48 -12.97 -4.64
C LYS A 73 9.09 -14.07 -3.65
N THR A 74 8.02 -14.81 -3.95
CA THR A 74 7.62 -15.95 -3.09
C THR A 74 8.61 -17.11 -3.25
N ALA A 75 9.12 -17.36 -4.44
CA ALA A 75 10.17 -18.32 -4.69
C ALA A 75 11.48 -17.93 -3.98
N ASP A 76 11.88 -16.65 -4.03
CA ASP A 76 13.04 -16.12 -3.29
C ASP A 76 12.93 -16.38 -1.79
N TYR A 77 11.75 -16.20 -1.19
CA TYR A 77 11.53 -16.48 0.24
C TYR A 77 11.76 -17.95 0.58
N LEU A 78 11.35 -18.88 -0.30
CA LEU A 78 11.59 -20.30 -0.09
C LEU A 78 13.08 -20.62 -0.14
N THR A 79 13.79 -20.08 -1.13
CA THR A 79 15.24 -20.22 -1.26
C THR A 79 15.97 -19.67 -0.04
N GLU A 80 15.64 -18.45 0.38
CA GLU A 80 16.25 -17.80 1.54
C GLU A 80 15.99 -18.61 2.82
N TYR A 81 14.77 -19.13 2.99
CA TYR A 81 14.45 -19.99 4.13
C TYR A 81 15.25 -21.27 4.15
N HIS A 82 15.43 -21.90 2.98
CA HIS A 82 16.24 -23.11 2.87
C HIS A 82 17.72 -22.86 3.19
N GLU A 83 18.28 -21.75 2.70
CA GLU A 83 19.70 -21.40 2.88
C GLU A 83 20.02 -20.91 4.30
N LYS A 84 19.11 -20.14 4.92
CA LYS A 84 19.39 -19.40 6.18
C LYS A 84 18.56 -19.86 7.36
N GLY A 85 17.56 -20.73 7.15
CA GLY A 85 16.57 -21.08 8.19
C GLY A 85 15.63 -19.95 8.60
N SER A 86 15.72 -18.81 7.93
CA SER A 86 14.89 -17.62 8.20
C SER A 86 14.58 -16.86 6.92
N ILE A 87 13.52 -16.04 6.94
CA ILE A 87 13.13 -15.19 5.83
C ILE A 87 13.33 -13.73 6.24
N THR A 88 14.09 -12.98 5.46
CA THR A 88 14.20 -11.53 5.63
C THR A 88 12.96 -10.87 5.04
N LEU A 89 11.94 -10.71 5.86
CA LEU A 89 10.81 -9.91 5.48
C LEU A 89 11.22 -8.46 5.61
N TYR A 90 11.15 -7.71 4.50
CA TYR A 90 11.25 -6.25 4.59
C TYR A 90 10.17 -5.80 5.57
N ALA A 91 10.61 -5.33 6.73
CA ALA A 91 9.71 -4.74 7.70
C ALA A 91 8.82 -3.78 6.91
N ARG A 92 7.52 -4.06 6.84
CA ARG A 92 6.58 -3.03 6.36
C ARG A 92 6.95 -1.83 7.19
N ARG A 93 7.20 -0.69 6.54
CA ARG A 93 7.36 0.57 7.27
C ARG A 93 6.19 0.59 8.24
N VAL A 94 6.51 0.43 9.53
CA VAL A 94 5.49 0.57 10.58
C VAL A 94 4.84 1.91 10.25
N PRO A 95 3.55 1.96 9.95
CA PRO A 95 2.91 3.23 9.66
C PRO A 95 3.27 4.10 10.85
N SER A 96 3.89 5.27 10.63
CA SER A 96 4.11 6.21 11.72
C SER A 96 2.76 6.35 12.39
N ALA A 97 2.67 6.03 13.69
CA ALA A 97 1.43 6.11 14.41
C ALA A 97 0.88 7.53 14.23
N LEU A 98 -0.34 7.62 13.72
CA LEU A 98 -1.05 8.89 13.70
C LEU A 98 -1.37 9.25 15.16
N SER A 99 -1.52 10.54 15.44
CA SER A 99 -2.09 10.93 16.72
C SER A 99 -3.53 10.41 16.84
N PRO A 100 -4.03 10.15 18.05
CA PRO A 100 -5.42 9.71 18.26
C PRO A 100 -6.42 10.58 17.50
N TYR A 101 -6.23 11.89 17.50
CA TYR A 101 -7.06 12.84 16.75
C TYR A 101 -7.19 12.51 15.24
N TYR A 102 -6.08 12.18 14.58
CA TYR A 102 -6.10 11.85 13.16
C TYR A 102 -6.55 10.40 12.89
N GLU A 103 -6.36 9.48 13.84
CA GLU A 103 -6.89 8.11 13.75
C GLU A 103 -8.41 8.10 13.85
N ASP A 104 -8.97 8.89 14.77
CA ASP A 104 -10.42 9.05 14.94
C ASP A 104 -11.03 9.59 13.64
N LEU A 105 -10.44 10.65 13.04
CA LEU A 105 -10.91 11.17 11.76
C LEU A 105 -10.86 10.14 10.61
N LEU A 106 -9.84 9.27 10.57
CA LEU A 106 -9.81 8.19 9.57
C LEU A 106 -10.90 7.15 9.81
N THR A 107 -11.29 6.95 11.06
CA THR A 107 -12.39 6.07 11.45
C THR A 107 -13.73 6.67 11.06
N ASP A 108 -13.94 7.97 11.31
CA ASP A 108 -15.14 8.71 10.92
C ASP A 108 -15.32 8.73 9.40
N ILE A 109 -14.26 8.98 8.63
CA ILE A 109 -14.29 8.90 7.16
C ILE A 109 -14.73 7.50 6.70
N LYS A 110 -14.31 6.44 7.39
CA LYS A 110 -14.73 5.07 7.07
C LYS A 110 -16.22 4.85 7.38
N ALA A 111 -16.71 5.42 8.45
CA ALA A 111 -18.09 5.28 8.91
C ALA A 111 -19.10 6.19 8.16
N TYR A 112 -18.62 7.26 7.48
CA TYR A 112 -19.48 8.25 6.87
C TYR A 112 -20.44 7.67 5.82
N GLY A 113 -21.74 7.82 6.06
CA GLY A 113 -22.80 7.13 5.31
C GLY A 113 -23.03 7.62 3.89
N GLU A 114 -22.75 8.91 3.60
CA GLU A 114 -23.03 9.52 2.31
C GLU A 114 -22.06 9.12 1.18
N TRP A 115 -20.90 8.55 1.53
CA TRP A 115 -19.94 8.11 0.53
C TRP A 115 -20.01 6.61 0.30
N ASN A 116 -19.94 6.22 -0.97
CA ASN A 116 -19.75 4.81 -1.31
C ASN A 116 -18.33 4.34 -0.94
N ASP A 117 -18.15 3.04 -0.83
CA ASP A 117 -16.87 2.43 -0.36
C ASP A 117 -15.67 2.80 -1.23
N LYS A 118 -15.85 2.97 -2.54
CA LYS A 118 -14.79 3.40 -3.45
C LYS A 118 -14.32 4.82 -3.12
N THR A 119 -15.25 5.73 -2.85
CA THR A 119 -14.95 7.11 -2.45
C THR A 119 -14.26 7.14 -1.10
N LYS A 120 -14.77 6.41 -0.10
CA LYS A 120 -14.13 6.29 1.22
C LYS A 120 -12.70 5.77 1.11
N CYS A 121 -12.48 4.74 0.30
CA CYS A 121 -11.15 4.18 0.07
C CYS A 121 -10.21 5.23 -0.56
N SER A 122 -10.65 5.92 -1.59
CA SER A 122 -9.86 6.97 -2.27
C SER A 122 -9.49 8.11 -1.33
N ILE A 123 -10.46 8.60 -0.55
CA ILE A 123 -10.19 9.69 0.41
C ILE A 123 -9.22 9.23 1.49
N ARG A 124 -9.38 8.03 2.06
CA ARG A 124 -8.47 7.50 3.09
C ARG A 124 -7.05 7.30 2.57
N GLN A 125 -6.88 6.89 1.30
CA GLN A 125 -5.57 6.75 0.67
C GLN A 125 -4.82 8.08 0.57
N VAL A 126 -5.54 9.20 0.45
CA VAL A 126 -4.97 10.54 0.42
C VAL A 126 -4.88 11.15 1.83
N ALA A 127 -5.90 10.95 2.68
CA ALA A 127 -5.96 11.50 4.02
C ALA A 127 -4.81 10.97 4.91
N ASN A 128 -4.52 9.67 4.88
CA ASN A 128 -3.47 9.08 5.72
C ASN A 128 -2.08 9.70 5.47
N PRO A 129 -1.52 9.78 4.25
CA PRO A 129 -0.26 10.46 4.02
C PRO A 129 -0.33 11.97 4.30
N TYR A 130 -1.46 12.62 4.08
CA TYR A 130 -1.66 14.03 4.41
C TYR A 130 -1.58 14.28 5.92
N PHE A 131 -2.28 13.50 6.73
CA PHE A 131 -2.24 13.61 8.19
C PHE A 131 -0.84 13.36 8.75
N LYS A 132 -0.11 12.39 8.20
CA LYS A 132 1.29 12.14 8.56
C LYS A 132 2.19 13.33 8.21
N TRP A 133 1.95 13.95 7.06
CA TRP A 133 2.68 15.14 6.67
C TRP A 133 2.37 16.32 7.59
N LEU A 134 1.10 16.53 7.97
CA LEU A 134 0.70 17.54 8.94
C LEU A 134 1.43 17.34 10.26
N LEU A 135 1.41 16.13 10.83
CA LEU A 135 2.11 15.80 12.07
C LEU A 135 3.63 16.04 11.97
N ALA A 136 4.24 15.65 10.87
CA ALA A 136 5.66 15.86 10.63
C ALA A 136 6.05 17.36 10.52
N ASN A 137 5.08 18.24 10.21
CA ASN A 137 5.23 19.69 10.20
C ASN A 137 4.72 20.36 11.49
N GLY A 138 4.47 19.60 12.57
CA GLY A 138 4.05 20.13 13.87
C GLY A 138 2.57 20.52 13.96
N ILE A 139 1.74 20.10 12.99
CA ILE A 139 0.32 20.43 12.92
C ILE A 139 -0.47 19.29 13.55
N GLY A 140 -0.91 19.49 14.79
CA GLY A 140 -1.58 18.47 15.60
C GLY A 140 -3.10 18.39 15.38
N SER A 141 -3.71 19.41 14.79
CA SER A 141 -5.15 19.48 14.55
C SER A 141 -5.50 20.35 13.33
N PHE A 142 -6.69 20.16 12.79
CA PHE A 142 -7.20 20.96 11.65
C PHE A 142 -7.48 22.43 11.99
N ALA A 143 -7.59 22.80 13.27
CA ALA A 143 -7.69 24.21 13.68
C ALA A 143 -6.45 25.04 13.28
N GLN A 144 -5.32 24.39 13.04
CA GLN A 144 -4.05 25.02 12.64
C GLN A 144 -3.86 25.04 11.11
N VAL A 145 -4.76 24.42 10.35
CA VAL A 145 -4.65 24.30 8.89
C VAL A 145 -5.23 25.53 8.23
N ASP A 146 -4.43 26.16 7.38
CA ASP A 146 -4.82 27.27 6.51
C ASP A 146 -4.45 27.00 5.04
N ASP A 147 -4.74 27.97 4.18
CA ASP A 147 -4.45 27.89 2.74
C ASP A 147 -2.95 27.69 2.45
N SER A 148 -2.08 28.29 3.26
CA SER A 148 -0.62 28.22 3.07
C SER A 148 -0.11 26.79 3.33
N ILE A 149 -0.65 26.13 4.34
CA ILE A 149 -0.32 24.74 4.69
C ILE A 149 -0.75 23.78 3.59
N ILE A 150 -1.98 23.97 3.06
CA ILE A 150 -2.48 23.14 1.96
C ILE A 150 -1.61 23.32 0.70
N ARG A 151 -1.26 24.56 0.35
CA ARG A 151 -0.38 24.86 -0.77
C ARG A 151 1.00 24.22 -0.59
N LYS A 152 1.59 24.32 0.61
CA LYS A 152 2.88 23.71 0.94
C LYS A 152 2.84 22.18 0.76
N TYR A 153 1.78 21.52 1.23
CA TYR A 153 1.60 20.09 1.02
C TYR A 153 1.52 19.71 -0.47
N LEU A 154 0.72 20.47 -1.25
CA LEU A 154 0.59 20.23 -2.69
C LEU A 154 1.91 20.46 -3.43
N MET A 155 2.70 21.47 -3.04
CA MET A 155 4.05 21.68 -3.59
C MET A 155 4.99 20.52 -3.26
N ASP A 156 4.97 20.00 -2.03
CA ASP A 156 5.76 18.82 -1.68
C ASP A 156 5.33 17.57 -2.44
N CYS A 157 4.05 17.43 -2.75
CA CYS A 157 3.54 16.36 -3.61
C CYS A 157 4.04 16.52 -5.06
N SER A 158 4.02 17.74 -5.60
CA SER A 158 4.39 18.03 -7.01
C SER A 158 5.86 17.70 -7.31
N ARG A 159 6.74 17.79 -6.31
CA ARG A 159 8.15 17.41 -6.44
C ARG A 159 8.39 15.91 -6.59
N ARG A 160 7.39 15.08 -6.25
CA ARG A 160 7.55 13.62 -6.11
C ARG A 160 6.57 12.82 -6.97
N MET A 161 5.57 13.45 -7.54
CA MET A 161 4.45 12.79 -8.19
C MET A 161 4.15 13.37 -9.57
N THR A 162 3.49 12.57 -10.42
CA THR A 162 3.02 13.03 -11.72
C THR A 162 1.82 13.96 -11.59
N LEU A 163 1.55 14.79 -12.59
CA LEU A 163 0.40 15.71 -12.62
C LEU A 163 -0.94 14.99 -12.40
N ASN A 164 -1.15 13.84 -13.05
CA ASN A 164 -2.38 13.05 -12.87
C ASN A 164 -2.57 12.58 -11.42
N SER A 165 -1.47 12.26 -10.72
CA SER A 165 -1.51 11.88 -9.30
C SER A 165 -1.88 13.07 -8.43
N ILE A 166 -1.36 14.26 -8.73
CA ILE A 166 -1.67 15.50 -8.01
C ILE A 166 -3.15 15.87 -8.16
N ASP A 167 -3.71 15.75 -9.36
CA ASP A 167 -5.13 16.02 -9.59
C ASP A 167 -6.04 15.05 -8.82
N THR A 168 -5.61 13.81 -8.68
CA THR A 168 -6.32 12.82 -7.86
C THR A 168 -6.25 13.20 -6.37
N ILE A 169 -5.09 13.63 -5.90
CA ILE A 169 -4.90 14.12 -4.53
C ILE A 169 -5.77 15.35 -4.27
N LYS A 170 -5.74 16.36 -5.15
CA LYS A 170 -6.56 17.58 -5.03
C LYS A 170 -8.05 17.26 -4.92
N ARG A 171 -8.57 16.38 -5.81
CA ARG A 171 -9.98 15.98 -5.78
C ARG A 171 -10.36 15.28 -4.46
N SER A 172 -9.50 14.42 -3.96
CA SER A 172 -9.75 13.72 -2.71
C SER A 172 -9.63 14.65 -1.50
N LEU A 173 -8.64 15.56 -1.48
CA LEU A 173 -8.51 16.58 -0.43
C LEU A 173 -9.68 17.55 -0.43
N LYS A 174 -10.19 17.96 -1.62
CA LYS A 174 -11.38 18.82 -1.70
C LYS A 174 -12.59 18.17 -1.04
N LYS A 175 -12.83 16.87 -1.28
CA LYS A 175 -13.91 16.14 -0.62
C LYS A 175 -13.67 16.00 0.88
N LEU A 176 -12.43 15.72 1.29
CA LEU A 176 -12.05 15.62 2.69
C LEU A 176 -12.30 16.94 3.42
N HIS A 177 -11.81 18.05 2.89
CA HIS A 177 -11.96 19.36 3.53
C HIS A 177 -13.41 19.85 3.54
N LEU A 178 -14.19 19.55 2.50
CA LEU A 178 -15.63 19.82 2.51
C LEU A 178 -16.32 19.05 3.65
N TYR A 179 -16.04 17.77 3.79
CA TYR A 179 -16.55 16.95 4.89
C TYR A 179 -16.15 17.50 6.26
N LEU A 180 -14.88 17.88 6.45
CA LEU A 180 -14.40 18.43 7.72
C LEU A 180 -15.07 19.77 8.05
N TYR A 181 -15.42 20.56 7.04
CA TYR A 181 -16.18 21.81 7.18
C TYR A 181 -17.64 21.51 7.56
N GLU A 182 -18.30 20.56 6.90
CA GLU A 182 -19.67 20.16 7.18
C GLU A 182 -19.87 19.65 8.60
N ILE A 183 -18.90 18.90 9.14
CA ILE A 183 -18.94 18.43 10.54
C ILE A 183 -18.35 19.42 11.54
N GLY A 184 -18.01 20.65 11.12
CA GLY A 184 -17.59 21.74 11.99
C GLY A 184 -16.15 21.64 12.55
N ILE A 185 -15.30 20.80 11.97
CA ILE A 185 -13.87 20.66 12.38
C ILE A 185 -13.02 21.79 11.82
N THR A 186 -13.36 22.29 10.63
CA THR A 186 -12.69 23.43 9.99
C THR A 186 -13.67 24.60 9.78
N GLY A 187 -13.16 25.82 9.90
CA GLY A 187 -13.96 27.02 9.58
C GLY A 187 -14.08 27.32 8.09
N ASN A 188 -13.35 26.58 7.23
CA ASN A 188 -13.31 26.77 5.78
C ASN A 188 -13.17 25.42 5.08
N SER A 189 -13.79 25.26 3.92
CA SER A 189 -13.66 24.05 3.07
C SER A 189 -12.42 24.05 2.18
N PHE A 190 -11.70 25.16 2.08
CA PHE A 190 -10.54 25.36 1.20
C PHE A 190 -10.77 24.97 -0.27
N ALA A 191 -12.02 25.01 -0.70
CA ALA A 191 -12.43 24.56 -2.03
C ALA A 191 -11.73 25.35 -3.15
N ASP A 192 -11.53 26.66 -2.94
CA ASP A 192 -10.86 27.54 -3.90
C ASP A 192 -9.38 27.20 -4.01
N THR A 193 -8.67 27.09 -2.89
CA THR A 193 -7.25 26.69 -2.86
C THR A 193 -7.01 25.35 -3.54
N LEU A 194 -7.91 24.39 -3.35
CA LEU A 194 -7.81 23.06 -3.95
C LEU A 194 -8.28 23.01 -5.41
N SER A 195 -8.92 24.08 -5.92
CA SER A 195 -9.34 24.19 -7.31
C SER A 195 -8.32 24.87 -8.21
N PHE A 196 -7.32 25.60 -7.66
CA PHE A 196 -6.28 26.23 -8.44
C PHE A 196 -5.43 25.20 -9.20
N VAL A 197 -5.22 25.47 -10.48
CA VAL A 197 -4.24 24.74 -11.31
C VAL A 197 -2.85 25.10 -10.79
N THR A 198 -2.05 24.13 -10.42
CA THR A 198 -0.63 24.37 -10.12
C THR A 198 0.05 24.86 -11.39
N PRO A 199 0.73 26.02 -11.37
CA PRO A 199 1.54 26.44 -12.50
C PRO A 199 2.59 25.34 -12.75
N THR A 200 2.65 24.83 -13.97
CA THR A 200 3.76 24.01 -14.43
C THR A 200 4.95 24.95 -14.63
N GLU A 201 5.93 24.89 -13.73
CA GLU A 201 7.26 25.41 -14.06
C GLU A 201 7.80 24.55 -15.20
N HIS A 202 7.97 25.17 -16.35
CA HIS A 202 8.64 24.62 -17.54
C HIS A 202 10.16 24.69 -17.36
#